data_35598913459fc3b3ff2ec8b6f1e6ed22
#
_entry.id   35598913459fc3b3ff2ec8b6f1e6ed22
#
_cell.length_a   1.000
_cell.length_b   1.000
_cell.length_c   1.000
_cell.angle_alpha   90.00
_cell.angle_beta   90.00
_cell.angle_gamma   90.00
#
_symmetry.space_group_name_H-M   'P 1'
#
loop_
_entity.id
_entity.type
_entity.pdbx_description
1 polymer ?
#
loop_
_entity_poly.entity_id
_entity_poly.type
_entity_poly.pdbx_seq_one_letter_code
_entity_poly.pdbx_strand_id
1 'polypeptide(L)'
;MQQTEETVAKLKATANSADPIFTPRERSALEMAAIFTERYKDFSDENLRRWRENFTAEEILELAVFMALADGFGKVVEMLGLGQADQVCPVEL
;
A
#
# COMPACT_ATOMS: atom_id res chain seq x y z
N MET A 1 -21.91 -0.81 11.98
CA MET A 1 -22.05 -1.60 10.77
C MET A 1 -20.88 -2.52 10.63
N GLN A 2 -21.16 -3.75 10.31
CA GLN A 2 -20.17 -4.81 10.32
C GLN A 2 -18.99 -4.56 9.37
N GLN A 3 -19.28 -4.05 8.16
CA GLN A 3 -18.22 -3.76 7.18
C GLN A 3 -17.26 -2.66 7.66
N THR A 4 -17.80 -1.67 8.34
CA THR A 4 -16.97 -0.59 8.85
C THR A 4 -16.05 -1.07 9.97
N GLU A 5 -16.58 -1.91 10.86
CA GLU A 5 -15.78 -2.46 11.95
C GLU A 5 -14.70 -3.38 11.42
N GLU A 6 -15.02 -4.19 10.41
CA GLU A 6 -14.05 -5.06 9.77
C GLU A 6 -12.95 -4.24 9.07
N THR A 7 -13.35 -3.19 8.37
CA THR A 7 -12.39 -2.31 7.70
C THR A 7 -11.45 -1.64 8.69
N VAL A 8 -11.98 -1.15 9.81
CA VAL A 8 -11.15 -0.54 10.85
C VAL A 8 -10.18 -1.54 11.44
N ALA A 9 -10.66 -2.78 11.72
CA ALA A 9 -9.79 -3.82 12.24
C ALA A 9 -8.65 -4.14 11.26
N LYS A 10 -8.95 -4.21 9.97
CA LYS A 10 -7.95 -4.44 8.94
C LYS A 10 -6.95 -3.29 8.85
N LEU A 11 -7.41 -2.06 8.94
CA LEU A 11 -6.52 -0.91 8.95
C LEU A 11 -5.56 -0.94 10.13
N LYS A 12 -6.04 -1.33 11.30
CA LYS A 12 -5.19 -1.44 12.48
C LYS A 12 -4.17 -2.57 12.36
N ALA A 13 -4.49 -3.60 11.60
CA ALA A 13 -3.63 -4.76 11.43
C ALA A 13 -2.65 -4.66 10.27
N THR A 14 -2.63 -3.55 9.53
CA THR A 14 -1.82 -3.44 8.30
C THR A 14 -0.33 -3.60 8.53
N ALA A 15 0.16 -3.37 9.74
CA ALA A 15 1.57 -3.57 10.06
C ALA A 15 1.97 -5.05 10.07
N ASN A 16 1.01 -5.95 10.15
CA ASN A 16 1.27 -7.39 10.16
C ASN A 16 0.46 -8.06 9.05
N SER A 17 1.06 -8.20 7.88
CA SER A 17 0.40 -8.80 6.73
C SER A 17 0.06 -10.27 6.92
N ALA A 18 0.63 -10.93 7.91
CA ALA A 18 0.32 -12.32 8.23
C ALA A 18 -0.88 -12.49 9.15
N ASP A 19 -1.48 -11.39 9.62
CA ASP A 19 -2.64 -11.44 10.50
C ASP A 19 -3.78 -12.19 9.79
N PRO A 20 -4.43 -13.16 10.48
CA PRO A 20 -5.49 -13.95 9.86
C PRO A 20 -6.74 -13.17 9.45
N ILE A 21 -6.85 -11.91 9.87
CA ILE A 21 -7.96 -11.06 9.43
C ILE A 21 -7.92 -10.80 7.91
N PHE A 22 -6.75 -10.94 7.29
CA PHE A 22 -6.58 -10.65 5.86
C PHE A 22 -6.86 -11.88 5.01
N THR A 23 -7.51 -11.65 3.88
CA THR A 23 -7.63 -12.67 2.84
C THR A 23 -6.26 -12.87 2.18
N PRO A 24 -6.07 -14.01 1.46
CA PRO A 24 -4.82 -14.20 0.72
C PRO A 24 -4.52 -13.07 -0.27
N ARG A 25 -5.54 -12.53 -0.94
CA ARG A 25 -5.36 -11.39 -1.85
C ARG A 25 -4.88 -10.16 -1.09
N GLU A 26 -5.48 -9.89 0.05
CA GLU A 26 -5.08 -8.75 0.88
C GLU A 26 -3.66 -8.89 1.39
N ARG A 27 -3.27 -10.10 1.80
CA ARG A 27 -1.89 -10.36 2.23
C ARG A 27 -0.90 -10.13 1.11
N SER A 28 -1.21 -10.60 -0.09
CA SER A 28 -0.34 -10.39 -1.24
C SER A 28 -0.19 -8.92 -1.58
N ALA A 29 -1.28 -8.16 -1.51
CA ALA A 29 -1.24 -6.72 -1.76
C ALA A 29 -0.39 -6.00 -0.72
N LEU A 30 -0.54 -6.37 0.55
CA LEU A 30 0.26 -5.78 1.63
C LEU A 30 1.73 -6.13 1.50
N GLU A 31 2.06 -7.36 1.13
CA GLU A 31 3.43 -7.76 0.87
C GLU A 31 4.03 -6.97 -0.28
N MET A 32 3.26 -6.82 -1.36
CA MET A 32 3.69 -6.03 -2.51
C MET A 32 3.99 -4.58 -2.10
N ALA A 33 3.10 -3.98 -1.32
CA ALA A 33 3.29 -2.61 -0.85
C ALA A 33 4.53 -2.48 0.03
N ALA A 34 4.76 -3.43 0.94
CA ALA A 34 5.92 -3.41 1.82
C ALA A 34 7.23 -3.56 1.04
N ILE A 35 7.24 -4.46 0.07
CA ILE A 35 8.43 -4.64 -0.78
C ILE A 35 8.67 -3.39 -1.62
N PHE A 36 7.62 -2.84 -2.22
CA PHE A 36 7.75 -1.64 -3.03
C PHE A 36 8.30 -0.46 -2.23
N THR A 37 7.81 -0.24 -1.02
CA THR A 37 8.17 0.93 -0.25
C THR A 37 9.47 0.79 0.52
N GLU A 38 9.79 -0.41 0.98
CA GLU A 38 10.91 -0.61 1.89
C GLU A 38 12.04 -1.45 1.31
N ARG A 39 11.71 -2.38 0.42
CA ARG A 39 12.68 -3.38 -0.03
C ARG A 39 12.57 -3.66 -1.52
N TYR A 40 12.35 -2.64 -2.33
CA TYR A 40 12.12 -2.88 -3.75
C TYR A 40 13.29 -3.57 -4.45
N LYS A 41 14.50 -3.45 -3.92
CA LYS A 41 15.68 -4.13 -4.48
C LYS A 41 15.70 -5.62 -4.16
N ASP A 42 14.90 -6.05 -3.20
CA ASP A 42 14.80 -7.46 -2.82
C ASP A 42 13.71 -8.21 -3.60
N PHE A 43 13.02 -7.53 -4.50
CA PHE A 43 11.99 -8.15 -5.32
C PHE A 43 12.61 -9.31 -6.14
N SER A 44 11.91 -10.43 -6.16
CA SER A 44 12.37 -11.62 -6.83
C SER A 44 11.24 -12.28 -7.62
N ASP A 45 11.61 -13.23 -8.49
CA ASP A 45 10.63 -14.02 -9.23
C ASP A 45 9.73 -14.82 -8.30
N GLU A 46 10.25 -15.19 -7.14
CA GLU A 46 9.47 -15.90 -6.12
C GLU A 46 8.30 -15.04 -5.62
N ASN A 47 8.55 -13.76 -5.39
CA ASN A 47 7.49 -12.84 -5.01
C ASN A 47 6.42 -12.77 -6.08
N LEU A 48 6.84 -12.61 -7.33
CA LEU A 48 5.91 -12.51 -8.44
C LEU A 48 5.08 -13.77 -8.56
N ARG A 49 5.69 -14.93 -8.41
CA ARG A 49 4.98 -16.20 -8.49
C ARG A 49 3.91 -16.32 -7.41
N ARG A 50 4.22 -15.94 -6.18
CA ARG A 50 3.23 -15.96 -5.10
C ARG A 50 2.08 -15.02 -5.36
N TRP A 51 2.38 -13.82 -5.87
CA TRP A 51 1.33 -12.83 -6.14
C TRP A 51 0.43 -13.29 -7.28
N ARG A 52 0.98 -14.00 -8.25
CA ARG A 52 0.21 -14.55 -9.36
C ARG A 52 -0.79 -15.62 -8.93
N GLU A 53 -0.65 -16.16 -7.75
CA GLU A 53 -1.65 -17.08 -7.20
C GLU A 53 -2.94 -16.35 -6.81
N ASN A 54 -2.87 -15.07 -6.53
CA ASN A 54 -3.99 -14.27 -6.05
C ASN A 54 -4.40 -13.15 -7.00
N PHE A 55 -3.54 -12.79 -7.93
CA PHE A 55 -3.78 -11.69 -8.87
C PHE A 55 -3.35 -12.09 -10.26
N THR A 56 -4.07 -11.57 -11.26
CA THR A 56 -3.61 -11.69 -12.65
C THR A 56 -2.42 -10.77 -12.89
N ALA A 57 -1.71 -11.00 -13.99
CA ALA A 57 -0.58 -10.14 -14.36
C ALA A 57 -1.02 -8.69 -14.53
N GLU A 58 -2.21 -8.48 -15.14
CA GLU A 58 -2.75 -7.14 -15.31
C GLU A 58 -3.06 -6.47 -13.98
N GLU A 59 -3.61 -7.23 -13.04
CA GLU A 59 -3.91 -6.69 -11.72
C GLU A 59 -2.64 -6.31 -10.97
N ILE A 60 -1.60 -7.12 -11.08
CA ILE A 60 -0.30 -6.81 -10.46
C ILE A 60 0.26 -5.52 -11.05
N LEU A 61 0.19 -5.37 -12.37
CA LEU A 61 0.67 -4.17 -13.03
C LEU A 61 -0.13 -2.94 -12.60
N GLU A 62 -1.45 -3.05 -12.51
CA GLU A 62 -2.30 -1.96 -12.06
C GLU A 62 -1.97 -1.54 -10.63
N LEU A 63 -1.78 -2.52 -9.74
CA LEU A 63 -1.39 -2.24 -8.37
C LEU A 63 -0.03 -1.56 -8.31
N ALA A 64 0.93 -2.03 -9.10
CA ALA A 64 2.27 -1.46 -9.13
C ALA A 64 2.23 0.00 -9.59
N VAL A 65 1.49 0.29 -10.65
CA VAL A 65 1.35 1.66 -11.16
C VAL A 65 0.65 2.53 -10.11
N PHE A 66 -0.42 2.02 -9.50
CA PHE A 66 -1.12 2.75 -8.44
C PHE A 66 -0.19 3.09 -7.28
N MET A 67 0.60 2.11 -6.83
CA MET A 67 1.54 2.33 -5.75
C MET A 67 2.60 3.36 -6.12
N ALA A 68 3.10 3.32 -7.34
CA ALA A 68 4.08 4.27 -7.81
C ALA A 68 3.53 5.69 -7.82
N LEU A 69 2.30 5.85 -8.30
CA LEU A 69 1.64 7.16 -8.31
C LEU A 69 1.38 7.65 -6.89
N ALA A 70 0.89 6.77 -6.02
CA ALA A 70 0.60 7.13 -4.64
C ALA A 70 1.88 7.54 -3.89
N ASP A 71 2.96 6.77 -4.06
CA ASP A 71 4.22 7.06 -3.40
C ASP A 71 4.83 8.37 -3.89
N GLY A 72 4.87 8.55 -5.21
CA GLY A 72 5.42 9.78 -5.79
C GLY A 72 4.58 10.99 -5.43
N PHE A 73 3.26 10.86 -5.49
CA PHE A 73 2.36 11.96 -5.14
C PHE A 73 2.49 12.32 -3.66
N GLY A 74 2.57 11.31 -2.80
CA GLY A 74 2.77 11.53 -1.37
C GLY A 74 4.05 12.28 -1.06
N LYS A 75 5.12 11.97 -1.77
CA LYS A 75 6.39 12.67 -1.60
C LYS A 75 6.30 14.13 -2.02
N VAL A 76 5.61 14.42 -3.11
CA VAL A 76 5.39 15.80 -3.55
C VAL A 76 4.60 16.57 -2.51
N VAL A 77 3.51 15.98 -2.02
CA VAL A 77 2.68 16.61 -0.99
C VAL A 77 3.50 16.89 0.26
N GLU A 78 4.31 15.95 0.69
CA GLU A 78 5.14 16.12 1.86
C GLU A 78 6.23 17.17 1.64
N MET A 79 6.87 17.14 0.48
CA MET A 79 7.92 18.11 0.14
C MET A 79 7.38 19.53 0.15
N LEU A 80 6.15 19.74 -0.31
CA LEU A 80 5.54 21.06 -0.35
C LEU A 80 4.82 21.43 0.96
N GLY A 81 4.77 20.51 1.94
CA GLY A 81 4.11 20.76 3.20
C GLY A 81 2.59 20.78 3.13
N LEU A 82 2.00 20.19 2.10
CA LEU A 82 0.56 20.25 1.88
C LEU A 82 -0.22 19.21 2.67
N GLY A 83 0.45 18.16 3.13
CA GLY A 83 -0.21 17.02 3.76
C GLY A 83 -0.33 17.07 5.26
N GLN A 84 0.14 18.13 5.90
CA GLN A 84 0.13 18.21 7.36
C GLN A 84 -1.06 19.03 7.81
N ALA A 85 -2.13 18.33 8.18
CA ALA A 85 -3.39 18.94 8.52
C ALA A 85 -3.31 19.86 9.75
N ASP A 86 -2.44 19.53 10.69
CA ASP A 86 -2.23 20.32 11.90
C ASP A 86 -1.33 21.54 11.65
N GLN A 87 -0.72 21.60 10.49
CA GLN A 87 0.03 22.76 10.03
C GLN A 87 -0.69 23.41 8.86
N VAL A 88 -1.97 23.65 9.02
CA VAL A 88 -2.72 24.33 7.98
C VAL A 88 -2.29 25.78 7.95
N CYS A 89 -1.07 25.97 7.61
CA CYS A 89 -0.66 27.27 7.14
C CYS A 89 -0.94 27.28 5.66
N PRO A 90 -1.65 28.28 5.16
CA PRO A 90 -1.73 28.43 3.72
C PRO A 90 -0.30 28.43 3.19
N VAL A 91 -0.05 27.55 2.28
CA VAL A 91 1.25 27.49 1.63
C VAL A 91 1.44 28.81 0.97
N GLU A 92 2.29 29.62 1.53
CA GLU A 92 2.66 30.85 0.88
C GLU A 92 3.66 30.52 -0.21
N LEU A 93 3.16 30.50 -1.39
CA LEU A 93 3.99 30.32 -2.56
C LEU A 93 4.35 31.67 -3.15
#